data_c0fdabae4606aa4184a6958e2a9a7f8f
#
_entry.id   c0fdabae4606aa4184a6958e2a9a7f8f
#
_cell.length_a   1.000
_cell.length_b   1.000
_cell.length_c   1.000
_cell.angle_alpha   90.00
_cell.angle_beta   90.00
_cell.angle_gamma   90.00
#
_symmetry.space_group_name_H-M   'P 1'
#
loop_
_entity.id
_entity.type
_entity.pdbx_description
1 polymer ?
#
loop_
_entity_poly.entity_id
_entity_poly.type
_entity_poly.pdbx_seq_one_letter_code
_entity_poly.pdbx_strand_id
1 'polypeptide(L)'
;LYMYGQKVSSTIIFFFFLFDSFQLIPEKVIGLKTLDLAIIYILFLFIWGLCKYKDYIPRNKSTLIIGLFLTFIFFEMLLSHFHYGISWSEIIRTGRQHLLLLSYFVFRRLDKEEINQSLKILFVVVIIQSFLFIIQAFTGVGILNNSELFFKKGNLFRFYNISLMHYFFVFYAIFCNPFKSFYKWSTMIIAIITIFLPMHRSLSMAFILLFVLGILWVNHVFNSVKRTIILLCCLFVLITTVSTYISIRTMEDINKVAAGDYQELEDVKLSSESTFLFRVAHFYERYTTMLEDNVGKWLGLGFMTEGSPYTEAHFDFMIGLENEDGGIDQIDTPDISWSIFVIRYGIIGTILFLILYFYFIVYYFRYQSHGTICIVMILYLLLIFTTSLTSDLLYKINMLIFPLIYIDQWEDPPKNKMIQKNIDNDIFK
;
A
#
# COMPACT_ATOMS: atom_id res chain seq x y z
N LEU A 1 -20.22 -17.05 6.47
CA LEU A 1 -19.06 -17.92 6.20
C LEU A 1 -18.12 -17.96 7.39
N TYR A 2 -17.53 -16.84 7.80
CA TYR A 2 -16.59 -16.79 8.94
C TYR A 2 -17.20 -17.34 10.24
N MET A 3 -18.44 -16.97 10.52
CA MET A 3 -19.20 -17.41 11.70
C MET A 3 -19.49 -18.92 11.73
N TYR A 4 -19.53 -19.55 10.56
CA TYR A 4 -19.78 -21.00 10.38
C TYR A 4 -18.48 -21.81 10.21
N GLY A 5 -17.32 -21.25 10.58
CA GLY A 5 -16.03 -21.93 10.49
C GLY A 5 -15.38 -21.92 9.12
N GLN A 6 -16.01 -21.36 8.09
CA GLN A 6 -15.45 -21.24 6.74
C GLN A 6 -14.54 -20.00 6.63
N LYS A 7 -13.50 -19.95 7.46
CA LYS A 7 -12.63 -18.77 7.59
C LYS A 7 -11.82 -18.50 6.32
N VAL A 8 -11.33 -19.55 5.64
CA VAL A 8 -10.57 -19.43 4.38
C VAL A 8 -11.41 -18.74 3.31
N SER A 9 -12.62 -19.25 3.05
CA SER A 9 -13.55 -18.66 2.06
C SER A 9 -13.90 -17.22 2.40
N SER A 10 -14.11 -16.93 3.69
CA SER A 10 -14.37 -15.60 4.20
C SER A 10 -13.21 -14.63 3.92
N THR A 11 -11.98 -15.08 4.15
CA THR A 11 -10.76 -14.30 3.88
C THR A 11 -10.61 -14.03 2.40
N ILE A 12 -10.85 -15.02 1.54
CA ILE A 12 -10.77 -14.87 0.09
C ILE A 12 -11.78 -13.84 -0.41
N ILE A 13 -13.04 -13.90 0.06
CA ILE A 13 -14.09 -12.93 -0.31
C ILE A 13 -13.71 -11.52 0.13
N PHE A 14 -13.17 -11.36 1.35
CA PHE A 14 -12.68 -10.06 1.81
C PHE A 14 -11.61 -9.49 0.88
N PHE A 15 -10.58 -10.29 0.56
CA PHE A 15 -9.51 -9.85 -0.34
C PHE A 15 -10.01 -9.60 -1.78
N PHE A 16 -10.99 -10.35 -2.22
CA PHE A 16 -11.61 -10.14 -3.51
C PHE A 16 -12.23 -8.74 -3.61
N PHE A 17 -12.99 -8.31 -2.61
CA PHE A 17 -13.56 -6.97 -2.59
C PHE A 17 -12.50 -5.88 -2.29
N LEU A 18 -11.52 -6.15 -1.45
CA LEU A 18 -10.49 -5.20 -1.04
C LEU A 18 -9.64 -4.68 -2.21
N PHE A 19 -9.40 -5.51 -3.21
CA PHE A 19 -8.53 -5.22 -4.36
C PHE A 19 -9.31 -5.18 -5.68
N ASP A 20 -10.45 -4.50 -5.67
CA ASP A 20 -11.29 -4.23 -6.83
C ASP A 20 -11.59 -5.48 -7.65
N SER A 21 -11.88 -6.57 -6.95
CA SER A 21 -12.19 -7.87 -7.57
C SER A 21 -11.12 -8.32 -8.58
N PHE A 22 -9.86 -7.94 -8.35
CA PHE A 22 -8.71 -8.20 -9.23
C PHE A 22 -8.88 -7.69 -10.65
N GLN A 23 -9.70 -6.67 -10.84
CA GLN A 23 -10.08 -6.15 -12.17
C GLN A 23 -10.79 -7.19 -13.07
N LEU A 24 -11.32 -8.28 -12.48
CA LEU A 24 -12.03 -9.32 -13.21
C LEU A 24 -13.53 -9.04 -13.35
N ILE A 25 -14.09 -8.24 -12.43
CA ILE A 25 -15.48 -7.75 -12.48
C ILE A 25 -15.52 -6.24 -12.27
N PRO A 26 -16.62 -5.58 -12.63
CA PRO A 26 -16.76 -4.13 -12.47
C PRO A 26 -16.47 -3.65 -11.05
N GLU A 27 -15.83 -2.45 -10.94
CA GLU A 27 -15.50 -1.80 -9.66
C GLU A 27 -16.72 -1.56 -8.76
N LYS A 28 -17.90 -1.34 -9.37
CA LYS A 28 -19.15 -1.15 -8.66
C LYS A 28 -20.02 -2.40 -8.73
N VAL A 29 -20.34 -2.95 -7.58
CA VAL A 29 -21.26 -4.06 -7.40
C VAL A 29 -22.47 -3.55 -6.64
N ILE A 30 -23.67 -3.68 -7.22
CA ILE A 30 -24.95 -3.19 -6.62
C ILE A 30 -24.86 -1.68 -6.26
N GLY A 31 -24.15 -0.88 -7.08
CA GLY A 31 -24.00 0.56 -6.86
C GLY A 31 -22.97 0.97 -5.82
N LEU A 32 -22.34 0.04 -5.09
CA LEU A 32 -21.27 0.29 -4.13
C LEU A 32 -19.90 -0.07 -4.74
N LYS A 33 -18.88 0.69 -4.39
CA LYS A 33 -17.50 0.31 -4.71
C LYS A 33 -17.12 -0.96 -3.95
N THR A 34 -16.33 -1.82 -4.57
CA THR A 34 -15.86 -3.08 -3.97
C THR A 34 -15.14 -2.84 -2.66
N LEU A 35 -14.33 -1.78 -2.57
CA LEU A 35 -13.66 -1.38 -1.33
C LEU A 35 -14.65 -1.10 -0.19
N ASP A 36 -15.81 -0.50 -0.47
CA ASP A 36 -16.83 -0.23 0.54
C ASP A 36 -17.45 -1.52 1.07
N LEU A 37 -17.64 -2.50 0.19
CA LEU A 37 -18.09 -3.84 0.60
C LEU A 37 -17.07 -4.52 1.52
N ALA A 38 -15.77 -4.38 1.23
CA ALA A 38 -14.71 -4.90 2.10
C ALA A 38 -14.72 -4.23 3.48
N ILE A 39 -14.90 -2.91 3.54
CA ILE A 39 -15.00 -2.15 4.81
C ILE A 39 -16.22 -2.57 5.62
N ILE A 40 -17.39 -2.63 5.00
CA ILE A 40 -18.62 -3.08 5.66
C ILE A 40 -18.47 -4.50 6.19
N TYR A 41 -17.86 -5.37 5.39
CA TYR A 41 -17.63 -6.76 5.77
C TYR A 41 -16.71 -6.88 6.99
N ILE A 42 -15.60 -6.15 7.03
CA ILE A 42 -14.66 -6.20 8.16
C ILE A 42 -15.25 -5.56 9.42
N LEU A 43 -16.01 -4.47 9.29
CA LEU A 43 -16.73 -3.85 10.40
C LEU A 43 -17.74 -4.83 11.01
N PHE A 44 -18.53 -5.49 10.18
CA PHE A 44 -19.47 -6.50 10.65
C PHE A 44 -18.77 -7.63 11.43
N LEU A 45 -17.66 -8.17 10.89
CA LEU A 45 -16.91 -9.23 11.57
C LEU A 45 -16.25 -8.74 12.87
N PHE A 46 -15.78 -7.49 12.89
CA PHE A 46 -15.19 -6.88 14.07
C PHE A 46 -16.23 -6.71 15.19
N ILE A 47 -17.39 -6.12 14.89
CA ILE A 47 -18.50 -5.94 15.84
C ILE A 47 -18.99 -7.30 16.35
N TRP A 48 -19.21 -8.26 15.45
CA TRP A 48 -19.60 -9.60 15.84
C TRP A 48 -18.55 -10.25 16.77
N GLY A 49 -17.25 -10.07 16.50
CA GLY A 49 -16.16 -10.53 17.34
C GLY A 49 -16.21 -9.93 18.74
N LEU A 50 -16.45 -8.61 18.85
CA LEU A 50 -16.61 -7.92 20.14
C LEU A 50 -17.79 -8.48 20.94
N CYS A 51 -18.91 -8.77 20.29
CA CYS A 51 -20.09 -9.34 20.96
C CYS A 51 -19.88 -10.80 21.42
N LYS A 52 -19.11 -11.58 20.63
CA LYS A 52 -18.97 -13.03 20.88
C LYS A 52 -17.86 -13.37 21.85
N TYR A 53 -16.76 -12.61 21.89
CA TYR A 53 -15.54 -12.96 22.63
C TYR A 53 -15.21 -11.90 23.67
N LYS A 54 -15.08 -12.30 24.95
CA LYS A 54 -14.74 -11.38 26.07
C LYS A 54 -13.39 -10.69 25.89
N ASP A 55 -12.36 -11.42 25.37
CA ASP A 55 -11.00 -10.90 25.18
C ASP A 55 -10.69 -10.74 23.69
N TYR A 56 -11.60 -10.04 22.96
CA TYR A 56 -11.44 -9.87 21.51
C TYR A 56 -10.27 -8.95 21.17
N ILE A 57 -10.09 -7.88 21.93
CA ILE A 57 -9.00 -6.91 21.74
C ILE A 57 -7.82 -7.31 22.64
N PRO A 58 -6.69 -7.79 22.08
CA PRO A 58 -5.54 -8.21 22.88
C PRO A 58 -4.79 -6.99 23.41
N ARG A 59 -4.13 -7.19 24.56
CA ARG A 59 -3.23 -6.19 25.16
C ARG A 59 -1.79 -6.45 24.69
N ASN A 60 -1.47 -6.06 23.48
CA ASN A 60 -0.14 -6.21 22.89
C ASN A 60 0.30 -4.94 22.17
N LYS A 61 1.56 -4.92 21.69
CA LYS A 61 2.13 -3.75 20.99
C LYS A 61 1.43 -3.43 19.66
N SER A 62 1.02 -4.47 18.92
CA SER A 62 0.30 -4.29 17.64
C SER A 62 -1.02 -3.57 17.87
N THR A 63 -1.81 -4.01 18.88
CA THR A 63 -3.06 -3.34 19.26
C THR A 63 -2.84 -1.90 19.67
N LEU A 64 -1.78 -1.62 20.47
CA LEU A 64 -1.49 -0.27 20.93
C LEU A 64 -1.19 0.66 19.73
N ILE A 65 -0.31 0.25 18.81
CA ILE A 65 0.12 1.08 17.70
C ILE A 65 -1.03 1.30 16.70
N ILE A 66 -1.77 0.24 16.35
CA ILE A 66 -2.96 0.35 15.50
C ILE A 66 -4.02 1.24 16.18
N GLY A 67 -4.25 1.03 17.47
CA GLY A 67 -5.21 1.81 18.26
C GLY A 67 -4.85 3.28 18.33
N LEU A 68 -3.57 3.63 18.55
CA LEU A 68 -3.10 5.01 18.56
C LEU A 68 -3.35 5.70 17.20
N PHE A 69 -3.03 5.03 16.11
CA PHE A 69 -3.27 5.60 14.79
C PHE A 69 -4.78 5.75 14.49
N LEU A 70 -5.61 4.74 14.79
CA LEU A 70 -7.06 4.85 14.63
C LEU A 70 -7.68 5.93 15.52
N THR A 71 -7.17 6.13 16.73
CA THR A 71 -7.62 7.21 17.62
C THR A 71 -7.27 8.58 17.03
N PHE A 72 -6.06 8.72 16.46
CA PHE A 72 -5.68 9.94 15.74
C PHE A 72 -6.62 10.19 14.56
N ILE A 73 -6.89 9.18 13.71
CA ILE A 73 -7.82 9.30 12.58
C ILE A 73 -9.21 9.76 13.03
N PHE A 74 -9.73 9.16 14.10
CA PHE A 74 -11.03 9.56 14.64
C PHE A 74 -11.02 11.01 15.14
N PHE A 75 -9.96 11.43 15.85
CA PHE A 75 -9.80 12.81 16.28
C PHE A 75 -9.72 13.77 15.09
N GLU A 76 -8.96 13.41 14.06
CA GLU A 76 -8.83 14.20 12.83
C GLU A 76 -10.17 14.33 12.07
N MET A 77 -11.00 13.28 12.07
CA MET A 77 -12.36 13.37 11.51
C MET A 77 -13.23 14.38 12.26
N LEU A 78 -13.14 14.42 13.59
CA LEU A 78 -13.84 15.43 14.40
C LEU A 78 -13.31 16.83 14.14
N LEU A 79 -12.00 16.99 14.09
CA LEU A 79 -11.35 18.27 13.78
C LEU A 79 -11.76 18.79 12.41
N SER A 80 -11.78 17.90 11.40
CA SER A 80 -12.21 18.22 10.04
C SER A 80 -13.61 18.82 10.00
N HIS A 81 -14.54 18.29 10.81
CA HIS A 81 -15.90 18.81 10.86
C HIS A 81 -16.01 20.08 11.68
N PHE A 82 -15.51 20.06 12.92
CA PHE A 82 -15.78 21.15 13.87
C PHE A 82 -14.89 22.38 13.69
N HIS A 83 -13.66 22.20 13.20
CA HIS A 83 -12.72 23.29 12.99
C HIS A 83 -12.75 23.80 11.54
N TYR A 84 -12.70 22.89 10.57
CA TYR A 84 -12.65 23.24 9.15
C TYR A 84 -14.03 23.32 8.49
N GLY A 85 -15.10 22.81 9.11
CA GLY A 85 -16.46 22.85 8.55
C GLY A 85 -16.70 21.88 7.40
N ILE A 86 -15.84 20.89 7.21
CA ILE A 86 -15.97 19.87 6.17
C ILE A 86 -17.22 19.01 6.45
N SER A 87 -17.97 18.66 5.42
CA SER A 87 -19.15 17.85 5.56
C SER A 87 -18.85 16.42 6.01
N TRP A 88 -19.73 15.83 6.84
CA TRP A 88 -19.56 14.44 7.28
C TRP A 88 -19.49 13.44 6.13
N SER A 89 -20.19 13.70 5.02
CA SER A 89 -20.16 12.83 3.85
C SER A 89 -18.75 12.76 3.22
N GLU A 90 -18.05 13.88 3.14
CA GLU A 90 -16.68 13.94 2.64
C GLU A 90 -15.69 13.28 3.60
N ILE A 91 -15.80 13.65 4.90
CA ILE A 91 -14.96 13.07 5.95
C ILE A 91 -15.04 11.55 5.98
N ILE A 92 -16.27 11.01 5.95
CA ILE A 92 -16.48 9.56 5.93
C ILE A 92 -15.94 8.95 4.63
N ARG A 93 -16.16 9.59 3.50
CA ARG A 93 -15.67 9.12 2.19
C ARG A 93 -14.15 8.99 2.17
N THR A 94 -13.42 9.93 2.75
CA THR A 94 -11.95 9.93 2.83
C THR A 94 -11.43 9.05 3.96
N GLY A 95 -12.02 9.15 5.15
CA GLY A 95 -11.54 8.49 6.36
C GLY A 95 -11.85 6.98 6.45
N ARG A 96 -12.90 6.50 5.78
CA ARG A 96 -13.41 5.12 5.92
C ARG A 96 -12.38 4.01 5.61
N GLN A 97 -11.42 4.27 4.71
CA GLN A 97 -10.40 3.27 4.38
C GLN A 97 -9.55 2.86 5.60
N HIS A 98 -9.41 3.71 6.62
CA HIS A 98 -8.64 3.40 7.82
C HIS A 98 -9.29 2.31 8.67
N LEU A 99 -10.62 2.12 8.54
CA LEU A 99 -11.34 1.04 9.20
C LEU A 99 -10.86 -0.36 8.76
N LEU A 100 -10.18 -0.45 7.60
CA LEU A 100 -9.54 -1.69 7.18
C LEU A 100 -8.49 -2.19 8.18
N LEU A 101 -7.88 -1.32 8.98
CA LEU A 101 -6.94 -1.72 10.04
C LEU A 101 -7.61 -2.60 11.12
N LEU A 102 -8.95 -2.54 11.26
CA LEU A 102 -9.71 -3.43 12.14
C LEU A 102 -9.61 -4.90 11.69
N SER A 103 -9.21 -5.16 10.45
CA SER A 103 -8.95 -6.51 9.94
C SER A 103 -7.90 -7.27 10.75
N TYR A 104 -6.97 -6.57 11.42
CA TYR A 104 -6.03 -7.15 12.36
C TYR A 104 -6.73 -8.00 13.42
N PHE A 105 -7.79 -7.49 14.04
CA PHE A 105 -8.52 -8.19 15.11
C PHE A 105 -9.25 -9.43 14.60
N VAL A 106 -9.66 -9.42 13.33
CA VAL A 106 -10.32 -10.56 12.67
C VAL A 106 -9.30 -11.61 12.27
N PHE A 107 -8.24 -11.22 11.55
CA PHE A 107 -7.27 -12.15 10.97
C PHE A 107 -6.33 -12.80 11.99
N ARG A 108 -6.00 -12.14 13.09
CA ARG A 108 -5.20 -12.76 14.14
C ARG A 108 -5.83 -14.04 14.74
N ARG A 109 -7.10 -14.31 14.44
CA ARG A 109 -7.82 -15.53 14.85
C ARG A 109 -7.81 -16.61 13.78
N LEU A 110 -7.19 -16.37 12.67
CA LEU A 110 -6.91 -17.39 11.67
C LEU A 110 -5.72 -18.22 12.13
N ASP A 111 -5.78 -19.51 11.87
CA ASP A 111 -4.62 -20.38 12.04
C ASP A 111 -3.65 -20.15 10.85
N LYS A 112 -2.36 -20.40 11.08
CA LYS A 112 -1.32 -20.23 10.06
C LYS A 112 -1.62 -21.04 8.79
N GLU A 113 -2.26 -22.18 8.93
CA GLU A 113 -2.64 -23.06 7.82
C GLU A 113 -3.79 -22.45 7.01
N GLU A 114 -4.79 -21.87 7.68
CA GLU A 114 -5.90 -21.12 7.04
C GLU A 114 -5.39 -19.92 6.24
N ILE A 115 -4.40 -19.20 6.79
CA ILE A 115 -3.76 -18.08 6.10
C ILE A 115 -3.01 -18.57 4.86
N ASN A 116 -2.18 -19.61 4.98
CA ASN A 116 -1.40 -20.16 3.86
C ASN A 116 -2.31 -20.68 2.75
N GLN A 117 -3.43 -21.33 3.11
CA GLN A 117 -4.42 -21.81 2.13
C GLN A 117 -5.09 -20.63 1.42
N SER A 118 -5.47 -19.59 2.16
CA SER A 118 -6.05 -18.37 1.57
C SER A 118 -5.08 -17.71 0.59
N LEU A 119 -3.81 -17.53 0.98
CA LEU A 119 -2.79 -16.95 0.11
C LEU A 119 -2.52 -17.78 -1.14
N LYS A 120 -2.54 -19.11 -1.02
CA LYS A 120 -2.36 -20.00 -2.19
C LYS A 120 -3.49 -19.81 -3.21
N ILE A 121 -4.74 -19.70 -2.77
CA ILE A 121 -5.88 -19.47 -3.66
C ILE A 121 -5.81 -18.08 -4.28
N LEU A 122 -5.54 -17.04 -3.48
CA LEU A 122 -5.38 -15.66 -3.96
C LEU A 122 -4.23 -15.56 -4.97
N PHE A 123 -3.13 -16.28 -4.74
CA PHE A 123 -2.01 -16.35 -5.67
C PHE A 123 -2.44 -16.90 -7.05
N VAL A 124 -3.25 -17.96 -7.08
CA VAL A 124 -3.78 -18.49 -8.35
C VAL A 124 -4.60 -17.42 -9.08
N VAL A 125 -5.48 -16.71 -8.37
CA VAL A 125 -6.32 -15.65 -8.96
C VAL A 125 -5.44 -14.52 -9.53
N VAL A 126 -4.40 -14.09 -8.79
CA VAL A 126 -3.47 -13.06 -9.28
C VAL A 126 -2.67 -13.53 -10.49
N ILE A 127 -2.26 -14.79 -10.56
CA ILE A 127 -1.56 -15.32 -11.73
C ILE A 127 -2.48 -15.36 -12.96
N ILE A 128 -3.76 -15.72 -12.79
CA ILE A 128 -4.75 -15.67 -13.88
C ILE A 128 -4.92 -14.21 -14.35
N GLN A 129 -5.11 -13.28 -13.43
CA GLN A 129 -5.23 -11.84 -13.74
C GLN A 129 -3.96 -11.33 -14.46
N SER A 130 -2.77 -11.71 -13.98
CA SER A 130 -1.50 -11.35 -14.59
C SER A 130 -1.36 -11.89 -16.01
N PHE A 131 -1.80 -13.10 -16.27
CA PHE A 131 -1.82 -13.68 -17.60
C PHE A 131 -2.75 -12.93 -18.56
N LEU A 132 -3.96 -12.57 -18.09
CA LEU A 132 -4.89 -11.75 -18.87
C LEU A 132 -4.31 -10.35 -19.14
N PHE A 133 -3.62 -9.77 -18.15
CA PHE A 133 -2.94 -8.48 -18.31
C PHE A 133 -1.82 -8.55 -19.36
N ILE A 134 -1.05 -9.63 -19.39
CA ILE A 134 -0.04 -9.86 -20.44
C ILE A 134 -0.71 -9.89 -21.83
N ILE A 135 -1.79 -10.67 -21.99
CA ILE A 135 -2.52 -10.73 -23.28
C ILE A 135 -3.00 -9.33 -23.69
N GLN A 136 -3.59 -8.58 -22.74
CA GLN A 136 -4.06 -7.22 -22.95
C GLN A 136 -2.92 -6.29 -23.43
N ALA A 137 -1.74 -6.35 -22.78
CA ALA A 137 -0.59 -5.53 -23.12
C ALA A 137 0.01 -5.85 -24.51
N PHE A 138 -0.13 -7.08 -25.00
CA PHE A 138 0.33 -7.47 -26.34
C PHE A 138 -0.72 -7.23 -27.43
N THR A 139 -2.00 -7.42 -27.13
CA THR A 139 -3.08 -7.29 -28.12
C THR A 139 -3.64 -5.88 -28.25
N GLY A 140 -3.52 -5.06 -27.19
CA GLY A 140 -4.15 -3.74 -27.10
C GLY A 140 -5.65 -3.79 -26.83
N VAL A 141 -6.21 -5.01 -26.63
CA VAL A 141 -7.62 -5.19 -26.30
C VAL A 141 -7.81 -5.13 -24.80
N GLY A 142 -8.68 -4.27 -24.30
CA GLY A 142 -9.04 -4.19 -22.88
C GLY A 142 -9.81 -5.43 -22.46
N ILE A 143 -9.14 -6.35 -21.76
CA ILE A 143 -9.73 -7.61 -21.27
C ILE A 143 -10.18 -7.47 -19.83
N LEU A 144 -9.37 -6.79 -19.01
CA LEU A 144 -9.64 -6.52 -17.61
C LEU A 144 -10.51 -5.26 -17.47
N ASN A 145 -11.28 -5.18 -16.40
CA ASN A 145 -12.04 -3.95 -16.11
C ASN A 145 -11.11 -2.76 -15.85
N ASN A 146 -11.61 -1.55 -16.08
CA ASN A 146 -10.82 -0.30 -15.99
C ASN A 146 -9.58 -0.31 -16.90
N SER A 147 -9.69 -0.97 -18.06
CA SER A 147 -8.61 -1.07 -19.05
C SER A 147 -8.59 0.15 -19.97
N GLU A 148 -8.21 1.28 -19.42
CA GLU A 148 -7.93 2.45 -20.25
C GLU A 148 -6.56 2.31 -20.92
N LEU A 149 -6.56 2.39 -22.26
CA LEU A 149 -5.34 2.39 -23.05
C LEU A 149 -4.68 3.75 -22.95
N PHE A 150 -3.53 3.80 -22.27
CA PHE A 150 -2.82 5.05 -22.10
C PHE A 150 -2.01 5.46 -23.35
N PHE A 151 -1.18 4.57 -23.86
CA PHE A 151 -0.50 4.76 -25.16
C PHE A 151 0.11 3.46 -25.67
N LYS A 152 0.51 3.48 -26.96
CA LYS A 152 1.26 2.40 -27.60
C LYS A 152 2.74 2.75 -27.69
N LYS A 153 3.61 1.83 -27.26
CA LYS A 153 5.07 1.96 -27.40
C LYS A 153 5.64 0.75 -28.12
N GLY A 154 6.03 0.93 -29.37
CA GLY A 154 6.44 -0.20 -30.22
C GLY A 154 5.28 -1.18 -30.41
N ASN A 155 5.52 -2.45 -30.06
CA ASN A 155 4.52 -3.52 -30.15
C ASN A 155 3.73 -3.76 -28.85
N LEU A 156 3.96 -2.95 -27.81
CA LEU A 156 3.30 -3.09 -26.53
C LEU A 156 2.31 -1.96 -26.30
N PHE A 157 1.19 -2.30 -25.67
CA PHE A 157 0.15 -1.38 -25.25
C PHE A 157 0.23 -1.20 -23.74
N ARG A 158 0.29 0.05 -23.28
CA ARG A 158 0.40 0.40 -21.89
C ARG A 158 -0.96 0.52 -21.23
N PHE A 159 -1.16 -0.24 -20.17
CA PHE A 159 -2.33 -0.19 -19.29
C PHE A 159 -1.89 -0.02 -17.84
N TYR A 160 -2.77 0.54 -16.99
CA TYR A 160 -2.48 0.74 -15.56
C TYR A 160 -3.31 -0.14 -14.62
N ASN A 161 -4.26 -0.91 -15.14
CA ASN A 161 -5.20 -1.73 -14.37
C ASN A 161 -4.62 -3.07 -13.86
N ILE A 162 -3.35 -3.06 -13.46
CA ILE A 162 -2.76 -4.18 -12.73
C ILE A 162 -3.33 -4.25 -11.32
N SER A 163 -3.63 -5.46 -10.82
CA SER A 163 -4.08 -5.61 -9.43
C SER A 163 -2.99 -5.16 -8.44
N LEU A 164 -3.36 -4.37 -7.45
CA LEU A 164 -2.45 -3.94 -6.38
C LEU A 164 -1.87 -5.11 -5.58
N MET A 165 -2.56 -6.25 -5.52
CA MET A 165 -2.03 -7.48 -4.91
C MET A 165 -0.79 -8.01 -5.63
N HIS A 166 -0.61 -7.67 -6.90
CA HIS A 166 0.52 -8.13 -7.68
C HIS A 166 1.85 -7.73 -7.05
N TYR A 167 1.93 -6.56 -6.41
CA TYR A 167 3.14 -6.07 -5.74
C TYR A 167 3.60 -6.97 -4.58
N PHE A 168 2.67 -7.63 -3.90
CA PHE A 168 3.00 -8.64 -2.91
C PHE A 168 3.31 -9.98 -3.58
N PHE A 169 2.44 -10.42 -4.49
CA PHE A 169 2.52 -11.75 -5.07
C PHE A 169 3.70 -11.97 -6.02
N VAL A 170 4.33 -10.91 -6.55
CA VAL A 170 5.58 -11.07 -7.31
C VAL A 170 6.71 -11.58 -6.42
N PHE A 171 6.88 -11.04 -5.21
CA PHE A 171 7.85 -11.56 -4.25
C PHE A 171 7.45 -12.93 -3.71
N TYR A 172 6.16 -13.15 -3.49
CA TYR A 172 5.64 -14.45 -3.08
C TYR A 172 5.92 -15.53 -4.15
N ALA A 173 5.72 -15.23 -5.42
CA ALA A 173 6.03 -16.13 -6.54
C ALA A 173 7.52 -16.52 -6.59
N ILE A 174 8.40 -15.59 -6.24
CA ILE A 174 9.86 -15.80 -6.29
C ILE A 174 10.34 -16.61 -5.08
N PHE A 175 9.94 -16.20 -3.86
CA PHE A 175 10.54 -16.69 -2.62
C PHE A 175 9.67 -17.72 -1.86
N CYS A 176 8.34 -17.68 -2.02
CA CYS A 176 7.39 -18.51 -1.27
C CYS A 176 6.45 -19.31 -2.18
N ASN A 177 6.81 -19.54 -3.44
CA ASN A 177 5.95 -20.16 -4.43
C ASN A 177 5.38 -21.52 -3.94
N PRO A 178 4.04 -21.67 -3.89
CA PRO A 178 3.43 -22.90 -3.40
C PRO A 178 3.48 -24.06 -4.41
N PHE A 179 3.86 -23.81 -5.66
CA PHE A 179 3.96 -24.81 -6.72
C PHE A 179 5.36 -25.39 -6.84
N LYS A 180 5.47 -26.52 -7.54
CA LYS A 180 6.72 -27.24 -7.78
C LYS A 180 7.03 -27.32 -9.28
N SER A 181 8.29 -27.60 -9.62
CA SER A 181 8.76 -27.87 -10.98
C SER A 181 8.32 -26.81 -12.00
N PHE A 182 7.76 -27.24 -13.12
CA PHE A 182 7.35 -26.38 -14.24
C PHE A 182 6.38 -25.27 -13.81
N TYR A 183 5.37 -25.58 -13.00
CA TYR A 183 4.39 -24.58 -12.54
C TYR A 183 5.01 -23.47 -11.68
N LYS A 184 6.05 -23.79 -10.89
CA LYS A 184 6.80 -22.79 -10.14
C LYS A 184 7.45 -21.78 -11.08
N TRP A 185 8.17 -22.25 -12.09
CA TRP A 185 8.86 -21.37 -13.04
C TRP A 185 7.88 -20.56 -13.89
N SER A 186 6.81 -21.18 -14.38
CA SER A 186 5.79 -20.49 -15.18
C SER A 186 5.12 -19.36 -14.40
N THR A 187 4.68 -19.60 -13.16
CA THR A 187 4.05 -18.56 -12.34
C THR A 187 5.02 -17.46 -11.95
N MET A 188 6.28 -17.78 -11.70
CA MET A 188 7.32 -16.80 -11.42
C MET A 188 7.60 -15.90 -12.64
N ILE A 189 7.73 -16.48 -13.83
CA ILE A 189 7.96 -15.74 -15.07
C ILE A 189 6.77 -14.83 -15.38
N ILE A 190 5.54 -15.33 -15.28
CA ILE A 190 4.32 -14.53 -15.46
C ILE A 190 4.32 -13.34 -14.50
N ALA A 191 4.57 -13.57 -13.22
CA ALA A 191 4.58 -12.51 -12.21
C ALA A 191 5.67 -11.45 -12.47
N ILE A 192 6.88 -11.87 -12.87
CA ILE A 192 7.98 -10.96 -13.19
C ILE A 192 7.67 -10.14 -14.46
N ILE A 193 7.19 -10.76 -15.53
CA ILE A 193 6.84 -10.04 -16.75
C ILE A 193 5.79 -8.97 -16.46
N THR A 194 4.75 -9.33 -15.70
CA THR A 194 3.61 -8.44 -15.42
C THR A 194 4.03 -7.16 -14.70
N ILE A 195 5.05 -7.18 -13.81
CA ILE A 195 5.47 -5.98 -13.08
C ILE A 195 6.13 -4.92 -13.98
N PHE A 196 6.67 -5.33 -15.14
CA PHE A 196 7.32 -4.42 -16.09
C PHE A 196 6.37 -3.86 -17.15
N LEU A 197 5.23 -4.51 -17.39
CA LEU A 197 4.29 -4.12 -18.46
C LEU A 197 3.63 -2.74 -18.25
N PRO A 198 3.32 -2.27 -17.03
CA PRO A 198 2.84 -0.91 -16.81
C PRO A 198 3.88 0.17 -17.18
N MET A 199 5.12 -0.23 -17.49
CA MET A 199 6.22 0.67 -17.87
C MET A 199 6.50 1.78 -16.84
N HIS A 200 6.24 1.49 -15.58
CA HIS A 200 6.48 2.41 -14.47
C HIS A 200 7.95 2.33 -14.05
N ARG A 201 8.79 3.28 -14.48
CA ARG A 201 10.25 3.23 -14.34
C ARG A 201 10.72 3.07 -12.89
N SER A 202 10.20 3.89 -11.98
CA SER A 202 10.59 3.85 -10.56
C SER A 202 10.20 2.53 -9.89
N LEU A 203 9.01 2.00 -10.17
CA LEU A 203 8.56 0.72 -9.67
C LEU A 203 9.46 -0.43 -10.17
N SER A 204 9.79 -0.42 -11.46
CA SER A 204 10.66 -1.44 -12.06
C SER A 204 12.07 -1.41 -11.45
N MET A 205 12.64 -0.22 -11.26
CA MET A 205 13.97 -0.06 -10.64
C MET A 205 13.95 -0.48 -9.17
N ALA A 206 12.95 -0.06 -8.40
CA ALA A 206 12.78 -0.47 -7.00
C ALA A 206 12.61 -1.99 -6.89
N PHE A 207 11.81 -2.61 -7.78
CA PHE A 207 11.64 -4.06 -7.81
C PHE A 207 12.95 -4.79 -8.10
N ILE A 208 13.73 -4.37 -9.11
CA ILE A 208 15.02 -5.00 -9.44
C ILE A 208 15.97 -4.93 -8.24
N LEU A 209 16.07 -3.76 -7.60
CA LEU A 209 16.93 -3.57 -6.42
C LEU A 209 16.50 -4.52 -5.28
N LEU A 210 15.21 -4.55 -4.96
CA LEU A 210 14.67 -5.38 -3.87
C LEU A 210 14.70 -6.88 -4.20
N PHE A 211 14.57 -7.25 -5.47
CA PHE A 211 14.73 -8.62 -5.93
C PHE A 211 16.17 -9.12 -5.67
N VAL A 212 17.17 -8.33 -6.04
CA VAL A 212 18.58 -8.65 -5.76
C VAL A 212 18.83 -8.74 -4.25
N LEU A 213 18.35 -7.75 -3.48
CA LEU A 213 18.47 -7.78 -2.02
C LEU A 213 17.79 -9.02 -1.41
N GLY A 214 16.63 -9.40 -1.90
CA GLY A 214 15.91 -10.60 -1.46
C GLY A 214 16.67 -11.90 -1.72
N ILE A 215 17.27 -12.06 -2.92
CA ILE A 215 18.13 -13.20 -3.23
C ILE A 215 19.32 -13.26 -2.29
N LEU A 216 20.00 -12.15 -2.06
CA LEU A 216 21.17 -12.09 -1.19
C LEU A 216 20.78 -12.40 0.27
N TRP A 217 19.59 -11.97 0.68
CA TRP A 217 19.08 -12.22 2.02
C TRP A 217 18.75 -13.70 2.23
N VAL A 218 17.99 -14.30 1.34
CA VAL A 218 17.59 -15.72 1.42
C VAL A 218 18.81 -16.64 1.36
N ASN A 219 19.86 -16.25 0.61
CA ASN A 219 21.11 -17.01 0.53
C ASN A 219 22.09 -16.68 1.69
N HIS A 220 21.62 -16.01 2.72
CA HIS A 220 22.41 -15.68 3.91
C HIS A 220 23.73 -14.94 3.64
N VAL A 221 23.80 -14.15 2.56
CA VAL A 221 25.01 -13.39 2.20
C VAL A 221 25.33 -12.38 3.29
N PHE A 222 24.31 -11.81 3.93
CA PHE A 222 24.46 -10.85 5.03
C PHE A 222 25.01 -11.45 6.34
N ASN A 223 25.07 -12.77 6.47
CA ASN A 223 25.68 -13.42 7.62
C ASN A 223 27.23 -13.30 7.61
N SER A 224 27.80 -12.89 6.49
CA SER A 224 29.23 -12.63 6.36
C SER A 224 29.48 -11.13 6.29
N VAL A 225 30.11 -10.55 7.31
CA VAL A 225 30.44 -9.11 7.37
C VAL A 225 31.21 -8.66 6.13
N LYS A 226 32.19 -9.47 5.66
CA LYS A 226 32.97 -9.17 4.46
C LYS A 226 32.09 -9.04 3.21
N ARG A 227 31.14 -9.98 3.00
CA ARG A 227 30.23 -9.96 1.83
C ARG A 227 29.27 -8.80 1.91
N THR A 228 28.77 -8.49 3.12
CA THR A 228 27.88 -7.34 3.35
C THR A 228 28.58 -6.02 3.05
N ILE A 229 29.83 -5.85 3.47
CA ILE A 229 30.62 -4.65 3.18
C ILE A 229 30.83 -4.50 1.67
N ILE A 230 31.25 -5.57 0.98
CA ILE A 230 31.42 -5.54 -0.49
C ILE A 230 30.12 -5.13 -1.18
N LEU A 231 28.98 -5.71 -0.77
CA LEU A 231 27.68 -5.37 -1.32
C LEU A 231 27.32 -3.90 -1.07
N LEU A 232 27.51 -3.41 0.15
CA LEU A 232 27.25 -2.00 0.49
C LEU A 232 28.15 -1.05 -0.31
N CYS A 233 29.42 -1.40 -0.52
CA CYS A 233 30.29 -0.63 -1.40
C CYS A 233 29.82 -0.64 -2.85
N CYS A 234 29.41 -1.79 -3.39
CA CYS A 234 28.86 -1.87 -4.75
C CYS A 234 27.56 -1.06 -4.89
N LEU A 235 26.64 -1.15 -3.92
CA LEU A 235 25.42 -0.36 -3.90
C LEU A 235 25.71 1.14 -3.76
N PHE A 236 26.67 1.52 -2.91
CA PHE A 236 27.10 2.91 -2.77
C PHE A 236 27.66 3.47 -4.07
N VAL A 237 28.53 2.74 -4.77
CA VAL A 237 29.06 3.13 -6.08
C VAL A 237 27.93 3.25 -7.11
N LEU A 238 26.98 2.33 -7.11
CA LEU A 238 25.85 2.34 -8.04
C LEU A 238 24.90 3.51 -7.74
N ILE A 239 24.62 3.79 -6.48
CA ILE A 239 23.81 4.94 -6.05
C ILE A 239 24.54 6.25 -6.38
N THR A 240 25.83 6.36 -6.14
CA THR A 240 26.60 7.59 -6.43
C THR A 240 26.68 7.85 -7.93
N THR A 241 26.88 6.84 -8.78
CA THR A 241 26.89 7.00 -10.23
C THR A 241 25.54 7.39 -10.81
N VAL A 242 24.44 6.85 -10.25
CA VAL A 242 23.06 7.22 -10.64
C VAL A 242 22.69 8.58 -10.05
N SER A 243 23.05 8.85 -8.80
CA SER A 243 22.69 10.08 -8.08
C SER A 243 23.42 11.32 -8.62
N THR A 244 24.65 11.22 -9.11
CA THR A 244 25.32 12.36 -9.75
C THR A 244 24.59 12.85 -11.02
N TYR A 245 23.95 11.95 -11.75
CA TYR A 245 23.15 12.32 -12.92
C TYR A 245 21.78 12.92 -12.52
N ILE A 246 21.21 12.48 -11.40
CA ILE A 246 19.91 12.94 -10.89
C ILE A 246 20.08 14.21 -10.05
N SER A 247 21.15 14.33 -9.25
CA SER A 247 21.29 15.39 -8.25
C SER A 247 21.54 16.78 -8.86
N ILE A 248 22.24 16.89 -9.97
CA ILE A 248 22.50 18.20 -10.61
C ILE A 248 21.20 18.79 -11.12
N ARG A 249 20.40 18.03 -11.86
CA ARG A 249 19.07 18.47 -12.32
C ARG A 249 18.10 18.70 -11.15
N THR A 250 18.09 17.80 -10.15
CA THR A 250 17.19 17.90 -8.99
C THR A 250 17.47 19.15 -8.14
N MET A 251 18.73 19.55 -7.96
CA MET A 251 19.07 20.78 -7.24
C MET A 251 18.69 22.04 -8.00
N GLU A 252 18.89 22.06 -9.31
CA GLU A 252 18.42 23.14 -10.19
C GLU A 252 16.91 23.26 -10.12
N ASP A 253 16.20 22.13 -10.19
CA ASP A 253 14.75 22.05 -10.11
C ASP A 253 14.19 22.51 -8.76
N ILE A 254 14.79 22.11 -7.64
CA ILE A 254 14.42 22.57 -6.28
C ILE A 254 14.66 24.06 -6.14
N ASN A 255 15.78 24.59 -6.66
CA ASN A 255 16.07 26.02 -6.59
C ASN A 255 15.09 26.85 -7.43
N LYS A 256 14.65 26.37 -8.59
CA LYS A 256 13.61 27.02 -9.42
C LYS A 256 12.27 27.06 -8.71
N VAL A 257 11.85 25.94 -8.09
CA VAL A 257 10.61 25.88 -7.29
C VAL A 257 10.68 26.82 -6.10
N ALA A 258 11.81 26.83 -5.38
CA ALA A 258 12.02 27.72 -4.22
C ALA A 258 12.08 29.21 -4.62
N ALA A 259 12.48 29.52 -5.86
CA ALA A 259 12.48 30.87 -6.39
C ALA A 259 11.10 31.37 -6.87
N GLY A 260 10.08 30.50 -6.86
CA GLY A 260 8.73 30.83 -7.35
C GLY A 260 8.62 30.95 -8.86
N ASP A 261 9.55 30.37 -9.60
CA ASP A 261 9.60 30.41 -11.04
C ASP A 261 8.70 29.34 -11.69
N TYR A 262 7.39 29.51 -11.48
CA TYR A 262 6.36 28.55 -11.90
C TYR A 262 6.03 28.68 -13.41
N GLN A 263 6.45 29.76 -14.10
CA GLN A 263 6.16 29.95 -15.52
C GLN A 263 6.81 28.88 -16.41
N GLU A 264 8.02 28.42 -16.05
CA GLU A 264 8.62 27.27 -16.74
C GLU A 264 7.91 25.94 -16.43
N LEU A 265 7.12 25.84 -15.35
CA LEU A 265 6.37 24.63 -15.01
C LEU A 265 5.14 24.40 -15.87
N GLU A 266 4.55 25.43 -16.47
CA GLU A 266 3.49 25.29 -17.45
C GLU A 266 4.01 24.67 -18.75
N ASP A 267 5.22 25.03 -19.20
CA ASP A 267 5.89 24.40 -20.33
C ASP A 267 6.35 22.96 -20.03
N VAL A 268 6.57 22.66 -18.76
CA VAL A 268 7.01 21.35 -18.22
C VAL A 268 5.89 20.30 -18.22
N LYS A 269 4.60 20.69 -18.25
CA LYS A 269 3.46 19.78 -18.43
C LYS A 269 3.56 18.91 -19.69
N LEU A 270 4.32 19.32 -20.67
CA LEU A 270 4.40 18.69 -22.01
C LEU A 270 5.64 17.81 -22.25
N SER A 271 6.67 17.82 -21.37
CA SER A 271 7.89 17.04 -21.56
C SER A 271 8.01 15.86 -20.59
N SER A 272 8.37 14.69 -21.12
CA SER A 272 8.62 13.47 -20.34
C SER A 272 9.79 13.56 -19.34
N GLU A 273 10.54 14.66 -19.33
CA GLU A 273 11.69 14.91 -18.48
C GLU A 273 11.34 15.54 -17.12
N SER A 274 10.13 16.07 -16.98
CA SER A 274 9.68 16.93 -15.89
C SER A 274 8.97 16.23 -14.73
N THR A 275 8.81 14.92 -14.78
CA THR A 275 7.99 14.17 -13.80
C THR A 275 8.51 14.29 -12.35
N PHE A 276 9.80 14.45 -12.13
CA PHE A 276 10.35 14.60 -10.78
C PHE A 276 10.12 16.02 -10.24
N LEU A 277 10.39 17.04 -11.06
CA LEU A 277 10.15 18.44 -10.71
C LEU A 277 8.67 18.67 -10.36
N PHE A 278 7.75 18.17 -11.18
CA PHE A 278 6.32 18.22 -10.91
C PHE A 278 5.98 17.67 -9.51
N ARG A 279 6.54 16.52 -9.12
CA ARG A 279 6.28 15.90 -7.81
C ARG A 279 6.82 16.71 -6.66
N VAL A 280 8.04 17.25 -6.80
CA VAL A 280 8.65 18.12 -5.78
C VAL A 280 7.84 19.40 -5.63
N ALA A 281 7.45 20.01 -6.75
CA ALA A 281 6.65 21.23 -6.74
C ALA A 281 5.25 21.00 -6.16
N HIS A 282 4.58 19.92 -6.55
CA HIS A 282 3.30 19.49 -6.00
C HIS A 282 3.37 19.28 -4.48
N PHE A 283 4.43 18.62 -3.99
CA PHE A 283 4.64 18.43 -2.55
C PHE A 283 4.93 19.77 -1.85
N TYR A 284 5.80 20.58 -2.42
CA TYR A 284 6.23 21.86 -1.82
C TYR A 284 5.04 22.82 -1.64
N GLU A 285 4.20 22.97 -2.67
CA GLU A 285 3.03 23.83 -2.64
C GLU A 285 2.06 23.42 -1.51
N ARG A 286 1.73 22.11 -1.39
CA ARG A 286 0.85 21.59 -0.32
C ARG A 286 1.49 21.70 1.06
N TYR A 287 2.78 21.44 1.14
CA TYR A 287 3.53 21.53 2.40
C TYR A 287 3.60 22.95 2.93
N THR A 288 3.86 23.95 2.08
CA THR A 288 3.90 25.36 2.47
C THR A 288 2.51 25.83 2.92
N THR A 289 1.46 25.52 2.20
CA THR A 289 0.07 25.85 2.58
C THR A 289 -0.30 25.23 3.92
N MET A 290 0.06 23.96 4.15
CA MET A 290 -0.16 23.32 5.45
C MET A 290 0.59 24.06 6.58
N LEU A 291 1.81 24.56 6.35
CA LEU A 291 2.60 25.26 7.37
C LEU A 291 2.02 26.63 7.76
N GLU A 292 1.26 27.28 6.88
CA GLU A 292 0.60 28.56 7.11
C GLU A 292 -0.55 28.45 8.12
N ASP A 293 -1.20 27.28 8.19
CA ASP A 293 -2.25 27.03 9.17
C ASP A 293 -1.66 26.52 10.50
N ASN A 294 -2.02 27.21 11.61
CA ASN A 294 -1.47 26.89 12.93
C ASN A 294 -1.88 25.50 13.47
N VAL A 295 -3.04 25.01 13.11
CA VAL A 295 -3.55 23.67 13.47
C VAL A 295 -3.13 22.67 12.40
N GLY A 296 -3.29 23.05 11.15
CA GLY A 296 -3.00 22.22 9.97
C GLY A 296 -1.58 21.71 9.92
N LYS A 297 -0.58 22.51 10.29
CA LYS A 297 0.82 22.05 10.35
C LYS A 297 1.04 20.83 11.25
N TRP A 298 0.27 20.70 12.32
CA TRP A 298 0.41 19.60 13.26
C TRP A 298 -0.53 18.43 12.95
N LEU A 299 -1.78 18.73 12.62
CA LEU A 299 -2.86 17.75 12.53
C LEU A 299 -3.38 17.53 11.10
N GLY A 300 -2.98 18.38 10.12
CA GLY A 300 -3.50 18.36 8.77
C GLY A 300 -4.63 19.37 8.56
N LEU A 301 -4.96 19.61 7.28
CA LEU A 301 -6.04 20.54 6.88
C LEU A 301 -7.40 19.83 6.79
N GLY A 302 -7.47 18.57 7.19
CA GLY A 302 -8.69 17.79 7.31
C GLY A 302 -8.95 16.78 6.19
N PHE A 303 -9.97 15.95 6.43
CA PHE A 303 -10.37 14.87 5.52
C PHE A 303 -11.36 15.38 4.46
N MET A 304 -10.85 16.13 3.51
CA MET A 304 -11.57 16.60 2.34
C MET A 304 -11.45 15.62 1.16
N THR A 305 -12.36 15.71 0.21
CA THR A 305 -12.32 14.93 -1.04
C THR A 305 -12.03 15.84 -2.22
N GLU A 306 -11.33 15.31 -3.22
CA GLU A 306 -11.12 15.98 -4.49
C GLU A 306 -12.46 16.39 -5.13
N GLY A 307 -12.49 17.56 -5.79
CA GLY A 307 -13.67 18.09 -6.47
C GLY A 307 -14.86 18.38 -5.55
N SER A 308 -14.64 18.50 -4.23
CA SER A 308 -15.71 18.88 -3.31
C SER A 308 -15.86 20.40 -3.24
N PRO A 309 -17.10 20.91 -2.95
CA PRO A 309 -17.31 22.33 -2.78
C PRO A 309 -16.38 22.98 -1.73
N TYR A 310 -16.00 22.22 -0.70
CA TYR A 310 -15.05 22.68 0.30
C TYR A 310 -13.66 22.84 -0.31
N THR A 311 -13.16 21.82 -1.01
CA THR A 311 -11.84 21.83 -1.63
C THR A 311 -11.70 22.96 -2.66
N GLU A 312 -12.68 23.10 -3.54
CA GLU A 312 -12.71 24.15 -4.56
C GLU A 312 -12.78 25.56 -3.97
N ALA A 313 -13.43 25.73 -2.81
CA ALA A 313 -13.55 27.04 -2.18
C ALA A 313 -12.31 27.46 -1.34
N HIS A 314 -11.49 26.50 -0.90
CA HIS A 314 -10.40 26.77 0.05
C HIS A 314 -9.00 26.56 -0.55
N PHE A 315 -8.88 25.88 -1.68
CA PHE A 315 -7.59 25.58 -2.31
C PHE A 315 -7.61 26.02 -3.78
N ASP A 316 -6.53 26.66 -4.18
CA ASP A 316 -6.28 27.12 -5.56
C ASP A 316 -4.80 26.80 -5.88
N PHE A 317 -4.47 25.53 -5.79
CA PHE A 317 -3.14 25.06 -6.13
C PHE A 317 -2.92 25.11 -7.63
N MET A 318 -1.75 25.60 -8.02
CA MET A 318 -1.37 25.74 -9.44
C MET A 318 -0.82 24.44 -10.03
N ILE A 319 -0.31 23.54 -9.18
CA ILE A 319 0.37 22.32 -9.60
C ILE A 319 -0.49 21.11 -9.26
N GLY A 320 -1.07 20.47 -10.27
CA GLY A 320 -1.91 19.28 -10.14
C GLY A 320 -2.07 18.57 -11.46
N LEU A 321 -2.72 17.41 -11.43
CA LEU A 321 -3.10 16.71 -12.66
C LEU A 321 -4.38 17.32 -13.20
N GLU A 322 -4.44 17.47 -14.51
CA GLU A 322 -5.63 17.94 -15.21
C GLU A 322 -6.75 16.89 -15.06
N ASN A 323 -7.91 17.33 -14.59
CA ASN A 323 -9.10 16.48 -14.45
C ASN A 323 -9.96 16.53 -15.72
N GLU A 324 -11.03 15.73 -15.77
CA GLU A 324 -11.93 15.63 -16.93
C GLU A 324 -12.65 16.95 -17.26
N ASP A 325 -12.81 17.83 -16.27
CA ASP A 325 -13.49 19.13 -16.42
C ASP A 325 -12.53 20.25 -16.83
N GLY A 326 -11.25 19.96 -17.08
CA GLY A 326 -10.20 20.92 -17.45
C GLY A 326 -9.65 21.72 -16.26
N GLY A 327 -10.04 21.40 -15.04
CA GLY A 327 -9.45 21.88 -13.79
C GLY A 327 -8.23 21.07 -13.40
N ILE A 328 -7.62 21.44 -12.26
CA ILE A 328 -6.47 20.73 -11.70
C ILE A 328 -6.89 20.04 -10.41
N ASP A 329 -6.50 18.76 -10.25
CA ASP A 329 -6.67 18.04 -9.00
C ASP A 329 -5.90 18.73 -7.88
N GLN A 330 -6.63 19.15 -6.84
CA GLN A 330 -6.09 19.98 -5.78
C GLN A 330 -5.37 19.17 -4.69
N ILE A 331 -5.87 18.01 -4.34
CA ILE A 331 -5.42 17.22 -3.18
C ILE A 331 -4.86 15.88 -3.61
N ASP A 332 -5.65 15.10 -4.35
CA ASP A 332 -5.33 13.72 -4.69
C ASP A 332 -4.44 13.65 -5.94
N THR A 333 -3.42 12.82 -5.87
CA THR A 333 -2.55 12.52 -6.99
C THR A 333 -2.06 11.08 -6.91
N PRO A 334 -2.04 10.33 -8.01
CA PRO A 334 -1.45 9.00 -8.04
C PRO A 334 0.09 9.03 -8.03
N ASP A 335 0.70 10.22 -8.15
CA ASP A 335 2.13 10.37 -8.42
C ASP A 335 2.99 10.50 -7.17
N ILE A 336 2.43 10.90 -6.02
CA ILE A 336 3.19 11.06 -4.77
C ILE A 336 2.29 10.92 -3.54
N SER A 337 2.69 10.03 -2.61
CA SER A 337 1.97 9.84 -1.34
C SER A 337 2.13 11.00 -0.37
N TRP A 338 3.29 11.67 -0.38
CA TRP A 338 3.67 12.61 0.66
C TRP A 338 2.83 13.89 0.68
N SER A 339 2.40 14.38 -0.47
CA SER A 339 1.49 15.52 -0.57
C SER A 339 0.17 15.24 0.14
N ILE A 340 -0.38 14.05 -0.04
CA ILE A 340 -1.62 13.61 0.58
C ILE A 340 -1.45 13.48 2.10
N PHE A 341 -0.30 12.94 2.55
CA PHE A 341 -0.01 12.81 3.98
C PHE A 341 0.06 14.16 4.67
N VAL A 342 0.81 15.12 4.13
CA VAL A 342 0.97 16.42 4.81
C VAL A 342 -0.34 17.18 4.87
N ILE A 343 -1.14 17.16 3.80
CA ILE A 343 -2.43 17.85 3.79
C ILE A 343 -3.43 17.21 4.77
N ARG A 344 -3.57 15.88 4.73
CA ARG A 344 -4.62 15.20 5.51
C ARG A 344 -4.23 14.86 6.93
N TYR A 345 -2.95 14.64 7.22
CA TYR A 345 -2.52 14.20 8.56
C TYR A 345 -1.61 15.18 9.27
N GLY A 346 -1.09 16.18 8.58
CA GLY A 346 -0.08 17.06 9.14
C GLY A 346 1.19 16.32 9.58
N ILE A 347 1.99 16.94 10.41
CA ILE A 347 3.25 16.37 10.89
C ILE A 347 2.98 15.20 11.86
N ILE A 348 2.07 15.39 12.84
CA ILE A 348 1.83 14.35 13.87
C ILE A 348 1.25 13.07 13.27
N GLY A 349 0.21 13.20 12.44
CA GLY A 349 -0.41 12.02 11.84
C GLY A 349 0.49 11.30 10.85
N THR A 350 1.31 12.04 10.10
CA THR A 350 2.34 11.44 9.23
C THR A 350 3.36 10.64 10.06
N ILE A 351 3.84 11.19 11.18
CA ILE A 351 4.75 10.46 12.08
C ILE A 351 4.08 9.22 12.67
N LEU A 352 2.83 9.32 13.13
CA LEU A 352 2.09 8.16 13.67
C LEU A 352 1.90 7.08 12.61
N PHE A 353 1.59 7.46 11.36
CA PHE A 353 1.51 6.51 10.26
C PHE A 353 2.87 5.83 10.00
N LEU A 354 3.96 6.60 9.97
CA LEU A 354 5.30 6.05 9.79
C LEU A 354 5.69 5.11 10.94
N ILE A 355 5.32 5.42 12.18
CA ILE A 355 5.54 4.54 13.32
C ILE A 355 4.79 3.20 13.10
N LEU A 356 3.52 3.24 12.67
CA LEU A 356 2.75 2.05 12.33
C LEU A 356 3.43 1.27 11.19
N TYR A 357 3.84 1.95 10.13
CA TYR A 357 4.46 1.34 8.96
C TYR A 357 5.78 0.65 9.28
N PHE A 358 6.69 1.36 9.93
CA PHE A 358 8.00 0.82 10.33
C PHE A 358 7.89 -0.23 11.43
N TYR A 359 6.86 -0.18 12.27
CA TYR A 359 6.58 -1.26 13.21
C TYR A 359 6.39 -2.59 12.48
N PHE A 360 5.67 -2.64 11.36
CA PHE A 360 5.53 -3.86 10.57
C PHE A 360 6.86 -4.34 10.00
N ILE A 361 7.69 -3.45 9.47
CA ILE A 361 9.02 -3.82 8.95
C ILE A 361 9.88 -4.42 10.07
N VAL A 362 9.95 -3.74 11.22
CA VAL A 362 10.73 -4.20 12.38
C VAL A 362 10.19 -5.53 12.94
N TYR A 363 8.88 -5.70 12.98
CA TYR A 363 8.24 -6.95 13.40
C TYR A 363 8.71 -8.11 12.51
N TYR A 364 8.56 -8.00 11.19
CA TYR A 364 8.98 -9.05 10.26
C TYR A 364 10.48 -9.28 10.24
N PHE A 365 11.27 -8.23 10.43
CA PHE A 365 12.72 -8.35 10.57
C PHE A 365 13.09 -9.16 11.80
N ARG A 366 12.41 -8.95 12.91
CA ARG A 366 12.63 -9.71 14.15
C ARG A 366 12.28 -11.20 13.99
N TYR A 367 11.23 -11.50 13.23
CA TYR A 367 10.74 -12.88 13.04
C TYR A 367 11.20 -13.52 11.72
N GLN A 368 12.21 -12.98 11.04
CA GLN A 368 12.69 -13.49 9.75
C GLN A 368 13.18 -14.94 9.77
N SER A 369 13.65 -15.44 10.94
CA SER A 369 14.06 -16.83 11.12
C SER A 369 12.91 -17.84 11.07
N HIS A 370 11.66 -17.38 11.21
CA HIS A 370 10.47 -18.24 11.21
C HIS A 370 9.96 -18.60 9.81
N GLY A 371 10.52 -18.01 8.77
CA GLY A 371 10.23 -18.38 7.38
C GLY A 371 10.44 -17.28 6.36
N THR A 372 10.59 -17.69 5.13
CA THR A 372 10.83 -16.81 3.98
C THR A 372 9.69 -15.79 3.76
N ILE A 373 8.49 -16.09 4.25
CA ILE A 373 7.35 -15.16 4.15
C ILE A 373 7.60 -13.83 4.87
N CYS A 374 8.39 -13.83 5.95
CA CYS A 374 8.79 -12.60 6.63
C CYS A 374 9.66 -11.72 5.72
N ILE A 375 10.56 -12.33 4.97
CA ILE A 375 11.39 -11.62 4.00
C ILE A 375 10.52 -11.05 2.89
N VAL A 376 9.55 -11.81 2.38
CA VAL A 376 8.58 -11.34 1.38
C VAL A 376 7.81 -10.12 1.88
N MET A 377 7.34 -10.14 3.14
CA MET A 377 6.64 -8.99 3.73
C MET A 377 7.53 -7.74 3.84
N ILE A 378 8.80 -7.92 4.22
CA ILE A 378 9.75 -6.80 4.28
C ILE A 378 9.99 -6.23 2.88
N LEU A 379 10.27 -7.08 1.89
CA LEU A 379 10.52 -6.63 0.52
C LEU A 379 9.30 -5.91 -0.08
N TYR A 380 8.11 -6.42 0.18
CA TYR A 380 6.86 -5.78 -0.22
C TYR A 380 6.68 -4.40 0.42
N LEU A 381 6.86 -4.30 1.75
CA LEU A 381 6.79 -3.01 2.44
C LEU A 381 7.86 -2.04 1.95
N LEU A 382 9.10 -2.50 1.75
CA LEU A 382 10.17 -1.68 1.19
C LEU A 382 9.85 -1.22 -0.24
N LEU A 383 9.19 -2.05 -1.08
CA LEU A 383 8.76 -1.65 -2.42
C LEU A 383 7.79 -0.48 -2.36
N ILE A 384 6.75 -0.57 -1.52
CA ILE A 384 5.77 0.50 -1.34
C ILE A 384 6.44 1.77 -0.82
N PHE A 385 7.34 1.65 0.16
CA PHE A 385 8.02 2.82 0.74
C PHE A 385 8.96 3.48 -0.26
N THR A 386 9.77 2.72 -0.99
CA THR A 386 10.70 3.29 -1.99
C THR A 386 9.98 3.94 -3.17
N THR A 387 8.78 3.46 -3.52
CA THR A 387 7.96 4.06 -4.58
C THR A 387 7.09 5.21 -4.11
N SER A 388 7.03 5.53 -2.83
CA SER A 388 6.15 6.58 -2.26
C SER A 388 6.41 8.01 -2.80
N LEU A 389 7.62 8.25 -3.31
CA LEU A 389 7.99 9.50 -3.98
C LEU A 389 7.48 9.57 -5.44
N THR A 390 6.95 8.47 -5.95
CA THR A 390 6.53 8.33 -7.34
C THR A 390 5.21 7.60 -7.52
N SER A 391 4.48 7.39 -6.42
CA SER A 391 3.15 6.78 -6.38
C SER A 391 2.44 7.06 -5.07
N ASP A 392 1.12 6.90 -5.07
CA ASP A 392 0.25 7.04 -3.89
C ASP A 392 0.12 5.74 -3.05
N LEU A 393 0.87 4.67 -3.41
CA LEU A 393 0.73 3.34 -2.81
C LEU A 393 0.90 3.34 -1.28
N LEU A 394 1.78 4.19 -0.75
CA LEU A 394 2.03 4.28 0.70
C LEU A 394 0.80 4.80 1.45
N TYR A 395 0.02 5.70 0.84
CA TYR A 395 -1.20 6.26 1.43
C TYR A 395 -2.37 5.24 1.44
N LYS A 396 -2.36 4.27 0.54
CA LYS A 396 -3.42 3.26 0.41
C LYS A 396 -3.38 2.24 1.56
N ILE A 397 -4.29 2.36 2.51
CA ILE A 397 -4.36 1.48 3.70
C ILE A 397 -4.55 0.00 3.34
N ASN A 398 -5.21 -0.32 2.21
CA ASN A 398 -5.36 -1.69 1.75
C ASN A 398 -4.01 -2.40 1.51
N MET A 399 -2.94 -1.64 1.21
CA MET A 399 -1.59 -2.21 1.07
C MET A 399 -1.02 -2.76 2.40
N LEU A 400 -1.51 -2.29 3.54
CA LEU A 400 -1.07 -2.78 4.86
C LEU A 400 -1.76 -4.09 5.28
N ILE A 401 -2.77 -4.54 4.55
CA ILE A 401 -3.57 -5.70 4.96
C ILE A 401 -2.79 -7.01 4.89
N PHE A 402 -1.90 -7.18 3.90
CA PHE A 402 -1.03 -8.37 3.86
C PHE A 402 -0.11 -8.47 5.08
N PRO A 403 0.63 -7.41 5.47
CA PRO A 403 1.36 -7.42 6.71
C PRO A 403 0.48 -7.72 7.93
N LEU A 404 -0.76 -7.21 7.98
CA LEU A 404 -1.65 -7.43 9.12
C LEU A 404 -2.08 -8.89 9.32
N ILE A 405 -2.16 -9.69 8.26
CA ILE A 405 -2.60 -11.10 8.36
C ILE A 405 -1.67 -11.94 9.22
N TYR A 406 -0.35 -11.71 9.11
CA TYR A 406 0.65 -12.53 9.79
C TYR A 406 1.14 -11.93 11.11
N ILE A 407 0.71 -10.73 11.45
CA ILE A 407 1.14 -10.09 12.70
C ILE A 407 0.64 -10.93 13.89
N ASP A 408 1.50 -11.09 14.88
CA ASP A 408 1.28 -11.88 16.10
C ASP A 408 1.10 -13.41 15.88
N GLN A 409 1.31 -13.92 14.66
CA GLN A 409 1.24 -15.34 14.36
C GLN A 409 2.47 -16.13 14.86
N TRP A 410 3.55 -15.44 15.20
CA TRP A 410 4.80 -16.03 15.70
C TRP A 410 5.07 -15.66 17.16
N GLU A 411 4.25 -14.85 17.81
CA GLU A 411 4.35 -14.62 19.24
C GLU A 411 3.88 -15.90 19.96
N ASP A 412 4.69 -16.40 20.91
CA ASP A 412 4.30 -17.52 21.73
C ASP A 412 2.95 -17.21 22.41
N PRO A 413 1.96 -18.12 22.35
CA PRO A 413 0.71 -17.92 23.04
C PRO A 413 1.02 -17.67 24.53
N PRO A 414 0.42 -16.65 25.15
CA PRO A 414 0.66 -16.38 26.55
C PRO A 414 0.46 -17.70 27.33
N LYS A 415 1.37 -18.01 28.26
CA LYS A 415 1.43 -19.29 29.00
C LYS A 415 0.06 -19.80 29.53
N ASN A 416 -0.89 -18.87 29.74
CA ASN A 416 -2.26 -19.21 30.12
C ASN A 416 -3.09 -19.94 29.03
N LYS A 417 -2.75 -19.81 27.73
CA LYS A 417 -3.44 -20.57 26.66
C LYS A 417 -3.01 -22.03 26.59
N MET A 418 -1.80 -22.36 27.03
CA MET A 418 -1.37 -23.78 27.18
C MET A 418 -2.13 -24.51 28.28
N ILE A 419 -2.45 -23.82 29.36
CA ILE A 419 -3.21 -24.39 30.48
C ILE A 419 -4.66 -24.67 30.04
N GLN A 420 -5.27 -23.76 29.27
CA GLN A 420 -6.66 -23.92 28.82
C GLN A 420 -6.79 -25.01 27.75
N LYS A 421 -5.83 -25.13 26.83
CA LYS A 421 -5.83 -26.21 25.83
C LYS A 421 -5.61 -27.59 26.42
N ASN A 422 -4.88 -27.69 27.55
CA ASN A 422 -4.73 -28.93 28.30
C ASN A 422 -6.00 -29.28 29.09
N ILE A 423 -6.70 -28.28 29.65
CA ILE A 423 -7.96 -28.49 30.38
C ILE A 423 -9.06 -28.95 29.40
N ASP A 424 -9.15 -28.34 28.20
CA ASP A 424 -10.15 -28.74 27.18
C ASP A 424 -9.86 -30.15 26.62
N ASN A 425 -8.59 -30.56 26.50
CA ASN A 425 -8.23 -31.92 26.11
C ASN A 425 -8.45 -33.00 27.18
N ASP A 426 -8.45 -32.62 28.44
CA ASP A 426 -8.73 -33.54 29.55
C ASP A 426 -10.24 -33.68 29.86
N ILE A 427 -11.07 -32.76 29.40
CA ILE A 427 -12.54 -32.83 29.49
C ILE A 427 -13.16 -33.73 28.40
N PHE A 428 -12.44 -33.96 27.29
CA PHE A 428 -12.88 -34.81 26.18
C PHE A 428 -12.20 -36.19 26.13
N LYS A 429 -11.49 -36.59 27.19
CA LYS A 429 -11.08 -37.98 27.47
C LYS A 429 -11.97 -38.59 28.53
#